data_af4f0351a954e2ec946486f2cc9b1205
#
_entry.id   af4f0351a954e2ec946486f2cc9b1205
#
_cell.length_a   1.000
_cell.length_b   1.000
_cell.length_c   1.000
_cell.angle_alpha   90.00
_cell.angle_beta   90.00
_cell.angle_gamma   90.00
#
_symmetry.space_group_name_H-M   'P 1'
#
loop_
_entity.id
_entity.type
_entity.pdbx_description
1 polymer ?
#
loop_
_entity_poly.entity_id
_entity_poly.type
_entity_poly.pdbx_seq_one_letter_code
_entity_poly.pdbx_strand_id
1 'polypeptide(L)'
;MKAITGTLAMNDGDIEYLGESIKGKGAWDLVKKGLVMVPEGRGVFARMTITENLQMGAYTRSDKAGILADIEKMFTIFPRLRERKDQLAGTMSGGEQQMLAMGRALMSQPKVLLLDEPSMGLSPIMVDKIFEVVRDVYALGVTIVLVEQNASRALAIADRGYVMESGLITMSGPGQQLLNDPKVRAAYLGE
;
A
#
# COMPACT_ATOMS: atom_id res chain seq x y z
N MET A 1 7.03 6.75 6.10
CA MET A 1 6.76 6.50 4.66
C MET A 1 7.35 7.56 3.72
N LYS A 2 7.10 8.85 3.92
CA LYS A 2 7.51 9.93 2.99
C LYS A 2 9.02 10.02 2.73
N ALA A 3 9.89 9.73 3.72
CA ALA A 3 11.34 9.69 3.53
C ALA A 3 11.76 8.51 2.63
N ILE A 4 11.12 7.34 2.78
CA ILE A 4 11.40 6.15 1.96
C ILE A 4 11.07 6.40 0.48
N THR A 5 10.03 7.18 0.20
CA THR A 5 9.61 7.49 -1.18
C THR A 5 10.29 8.72 -1.77
N GLY A 6 11.24 9.34 -1.07
CA GLY A 6 11.91 10.55 -1.55
C GLY A 6 11.02 11.81 -1.64
N THR A 7 9.79 11.76 -1.06
CA THR A 7 8.88 12.91 -1.03
C THR A 7 9.17 13.85 0.14
N LEU A 8 9.98 13.42 1.10
CA LEU A 8 10.50 14.21 2.22
C LEU A 8 12.01 13.94 2.33
N ALA A 9 12.80 15.01 2.41
CA ALA A 9 14.24 14.88 2.62
C ALA A 9 14.53 14.27 4.00
N MET A 10 15.53 13.40 4.06
CA MET A 10 16.06 12.86 5.32
C MET A 10 17.04 13.87 5.92
N ASN A 11 16.88 14.17 7.22
CA ASN A 11 17.82 15.02 7.94
C ASN A 11 19.10 14.27 8.28
N ASP A 12 18.97 12.98 8.66
CA ASP A 12 20.09 12.11 9.04
C ASP A 12 19.80 10.65 8.69
N GLY A 13 20.79 9.77 8.80
CA GLY A 13 20.69 8.36 8.48
C GLY A 13 20.77 8.05 7.00
N ASP A 14 20.46 6.81 6.66
CA ASP A 14 20.40 6.30 5.28
C ASP A 14 19.27 5.26 5.14
N ILE A 15 18.81 5.06 3.91
CA ILE A 15 17.87 4.00 3.56
C ILE A 15 18.47 3.24 2.38
N GLU A 16 18.61 1.93 2.55
CA GLU A 16 19.05 1.04 1.48
C GLU A 16 17.86 0.34 0.83
N TYR A 17 17.84 0.32 -0.49
CA TYR A 17 16.87 -0.40 -1.30
C TYR A 17 17.58 -1.18 -2.41
N LEU A 18 17.40 -2.50 -2.44
CA LEU A 18 18.09 -3.40 -3.37
C LEU A 18 19.64 -3.28 -3.31
N GLY A 19 20.19 -3.08 -2.11
CA GLY A 19 21.63 -2.95 -1.88
C GLY A 19 22.24 -1.60 -2.26
N GLU A 20 21.41 -0.59 -2.58
CA GLU A 20 21.85 0.76 -2.90
C GLU A 20 21.19 1.78 -1.98
N SER A 21 21.98 2.79 -1.55
CA SER A 21 21.40 3.96 -0.88
C SER A 21 20.44 4.69 -1.81
N ILE A 22 19.27 5.04 -1.26
CA ILE A 22 18.26 5.85 -1.95
C ILE A 22 18.26 7.30 -1.46
N LYS A 23 19.21 7.69 -0.64
CA LYS A 23 19.37 9.07 -0.15
C LYS A 23 19.45 10.05 -1.32
N GLY A 24 18.58 11.07 -1.31
CA GLY A 24 18.53 12.08 -2.36
C GLY A 24 17.90 11.65 -3.68
N LYS A 25 17.43 10.40 -3.81
CA LYS A 25 16.66 9.97 -5.00
C LYS A 25 15.23 10.48 -4.91
N GLY A 26 14.70 10.96 -6.02
CA GLY A 26 13.32 11.42 -6.11
C GLY A 26 12.31 10.29 -6.23
N ALA A 27 11.04 10.55 -5.90
CA ALA A 27 9.95 9.57 -6.00
C ALA A 27 9.83 8.97 -7.41
N TRP A 28 10.06 9.75 -8.44
CA TRP A 28 10.05 9.31 -9.84
C TRP A 28 11.06 8.19 -10.13
N ASP A 29 12.29 8.33 -9.61
CA ASP A 29 13.34 7.33 -9.81
C ASP A 29 13.05 6.05 -9.03
N LEU A 30 12.47 6.19 -7.83
CA LEU A 30 12.11 5.07 -6.96
C LEU A 30 10.95 4.25 -7.53
N VAL A 31 9.94 4.89 -8.12
CA VAL A 31 8.84 4.20 -8.81
C VAL A 31 9.37 3.35 -9.96
N LYS A 32 10.31 3.87 -10.78
CA LYS A 32 10.96 3.09 -11.85
C LYS A 32 11.75 1.88 -11.33
N LYS A 33 12.28 1.96 -10.11
CA LYS A 33 12.96 0.84 -9.45
C LYS A 33 11.99 -0.16 -8.80
N GLY A 34 10.68 0.12 -8.82
CA GLY A 34 9.63 -0.73 -8.26
C GLY A 34 9.30 -0.45 -6.78
N LEU A 35 9.69 0.71 -6.24
CA LEU A 35 9.29 1.16 -4.91
C LEU A 35 8.11 2.11 -5.02
N VAL A 36 6.91 1.66 -4.64
CA VAL A 36 5.66 2.37 -4.88
C VAL A 36 4.89 2.53 -3.57
N MET A 37 4.18 3.65 -3.41
CA MET A 37 3.40 3.95 -2.22
C MET A 37 1.94 4.26 -2.56
N VAL A 38 1.04 3.72 -1.77
CA VAL A 38 -0.33 4.19 -1.62
C VAL A 38 -0.36 5.08 -0.38
N PRO A 39 -0.51 6.40 -0.53
CA PRO A 39 -0.49 7.32 0.59
C PRO A 39 -1.81 7.28 1.36
N GLU A 40 -1.77 7.77 2.59
CA GLU A 40 -2.97 8.17 3.32
C GLU A 40 -3.83 9.11 2.44
N GLY A 41 -5.15 8.98 2.51
CA GLY A 41 -6.06 9.81 1.70
C GLY A 41 -6.25 9.33 0.26
N ARG A 42 -5.76 8.12 -0.09
CA ARG A 42 -6.02 7.37 -1.34
C ARG A 42 -5.37 7.99 -2.59
N GLY A 43 -5.42 9.30 -2.76
CA GLY A 43 -4.79 10.05 -3.85
C GLY A 43 -5.28 9.66 -5.26
N VAL A 44 -6.55 9.25 -5.42
CA VAL A 44 -7.12 8.94 -6.74
C VAL A 44 -7.32 10.20 -7.57
N PHE A 45 -7.23 10.08 -8.89
CA PHE A 45 -7.56 11.18 -9.81
C PHE A 45 -9.08 11.27 -9.98
N ALA A 46 -9.72 12.10 -9.16
CA ALA A 46 -11.17 12.17 -9.01
C ALA A 46 -11.93 12.46 -10.32
N ARG A 47 -11.31 13.20 -11.25
CA ARG A 47 -11.90 13.59 -12.56
C ARG A 47 -11.61 12.58 -13.68
N MET A 48 -10.87 11.52 -13.40
CA MET A 48 -10.60 10.42 -14.31
C MET A 48 -11.49 9.23 -13.98
N THR A 49 -11.78 8.43 -14.98
CA THR A 49 -12.47 7.15 -14.80
C THR A 49 -11.61 6.16 -14.02
N ILE A 50 -12.21 5.06 -13.56
CA ILE A 50 -11.49 3.96 -12.93
C ILE A 50 -10.43 3.40 -13.87
N THR A 51 -10.80 3.14 -15.13
CA THR A 51 -9.86 2.62 -16.14
C THR A 51 -8.68 3.56 -16.37
N GLU A 52 -8.94 4.86 -16.52
CA GLU A 52 -7.89 5.87 -16.68
C GLU A 52 -6.98 5.96 -15.45
N ASN A 53 -7.53 5.89 -14.24
CA ASN A 53 -6.72 5.81 -13.01
C ASN A 53 -5.78 4.60 -13.02
N LEU A 54 -6.26 3.41 -13.42
CA LEU A 54 -5.42 2.22 -13.54
C LEU A 54 -4.32 2.42 -14.58
N GLN A 55 -4.66 2.96 -15.78
CA GLN A 55 -3.69 3.27 -16.82
C GLN A 55 -2.60 4.23 -16.34
N MET A 56 -2.94 5.23 -15.53
CA MET A 56 -1.96 6.15 -14.94
C MET A 56 -0.96 5.43 -14.03
N GLY A 57 -1.34 4.33 -13.38
CA GLY A 57 -0.42 3.49 -12.61
C GLY A 57 0.68 2.84 -13.46
N ALA A 58 0.41 2.61 -14.74
CA ALA A 58 1.37 2.06 -15.71
C ALA A 58 2.20 3.13 -16.45
N TYR A 59 2.19 4.39 -16.00
CA TYR A 59 2.82 5.52 -16.70
C TYR A 59 4.31 5.32 -17.03
N THR A 60 5.03 4.55 -16.23
CA THR A 60 6.45 4.26 -16.45
C THR A 60 6.71 3.09 -17.42
N ARG A 61 5.65 2.44 -17.91
CA ARG A 61 5.69 1.24 -18.76
C ARG A 61 5.37 1.60 -20.23
N SER A 62 5.86 0.77 -21.14
CA SER A 62 5.64 0.91 -22.59
C SER A 62 5.03 -0.35 -23.24
N ASP A 63 4.86 -1.43 -22.48
CA ASP A 63 4.35 -2.74 -22.92
C ASP A 63 2.81 -2.74 -23.00
N LYS A 64 2.24 -2.15 -24.05
CA LYS A 64 0.78 -1.98 -24.18
C LYS A 64 -0.04 -3.25 -23.93
N ALA A 65 0.41 -4.40 -24.47
CA ALA A 65 -0.30 -5.66 -24.28
C ALA A 65 -0.28 -6.12 -22.82
N GLY A 66 0.85 -5.99 -22.12
CA GLY A 66 0.98 -6.29 -20.69
C GLY A 66 0.13 -5.36 -19.83
N ILE A 67 0.09 -4.06 -20.16
CA ILE A 67 -0.75 -3.09 -19.44
C ILE A 67 -2.23 -3.48 -19.54
N LEU A 68 -2.72 -3.86 -20.73
CA LEU A 68 -4.11 -4.31 -20.91
C LEU A 68 -4.40 -5.59 -20.10
N ALA A 69 -3.49 -6.55 -20.12
CA ALA A 69 -3.62 -7.78 -19.34
C ALA A 69 -3.62 -7.49 -17.83
N ASP A 70 -2.79 -6.56 -17.36
CA ASP A 70 -2.75 -6.18 -15.94
C ASP A 70 -4.02 -5.41 -15.52
N ILE A 71 -4.63 -4.59 -16.38
CA ILE A 71 -5.93 -3.98 -16.11
C ILE A 71 -6.99 -5.07 -15.88
N GLU A 72 -7.04 -6.10 -16.73
CA GLU A 72 -7.97 -7.22 -16.56
C GLU A 72 -7.69 -8.00 -15.26
N LYS A 73 -6.41 -8.16 -14.89
CA LYS A 73 -6.01 -8.73 -13.61
C LYS A 73 -6.49 -7.87 -12.43
N MET A 74 -6.37 -6.54 -12.51
CA MET A 74 -6.90 -5.65 -11.47
C MET A 74 -8.43 -5.77 -11.36
N PHE A 75 -9.14 -5.90 -12.45
CA PHE A 75 -10.58 -6.13 -12.44
C PHE A 75 -10.97 -7.51 -11.87
N THR A 76 -10.07 -8.49 -11.91
CA THR A 76 -10.28 -9.79 -11.26
C THR A 76 -10.08 -9.69 -9.75
N ILE A 77 -9.02 -8.99 -9.29
CA ILE A 77 -8.75 -8.74 -7.87
C ILE A 77 -9.82 -7.82 -7.24
N PHE A 78 -10.29 -6.84 -8.00
CA PHE A 78 -11.25 -5.84 -7.58
C PHE A 78 -12.51 -5.85 -8.47
N PRO A 79 -13.43 -6.82 -8.33
CA PRO A 79 -14.60 -6.95 -9.23
C PRO A 79 -15.49 -5.69 -9.26
N ARG A 80 -15.58 -4.95 -8.15
CA ARG A 80 -16.34 -3.69 -8.09
C ARG A 80 -15.78 -2.60 -9.00
N LEU A 81 -14.47 -2.60 -9.22
CA LEU A 81 -13.86 -1.66 -10.18
C LEU A 81 -14.26 -2.02 -11.62
N ARG A 82 -14.39 -3.32 -11.94
CA ARG A 82 -14.86 -3.79 -13.25
C ARG A 82 -16.28 -3.31 -13.54
N GLU A 83 -17.19 -3.49 -12.58
CA GLU A 83 -18.61 -3.13 -12.71
C GLU A 83 -18.79 -1.64 -13.05
N ARG A 84 -17.84 -0.80 -12.64
CA ARG A 84 -17.91 0.66 -12.71
C ARG A 84 -16.74 1.28 -13.47
N LYS A 85 -16.09 0.54 -14.33
CA LYS A 85 -14.81 0.90 -14.99
C LYS A 85 -14.79 2.28 -15.67
N ASP A 86 -15.93 2.71 -16.17
CA ASP A 86 -16.11 3.98 -16.89
C ASP A 86 -16.65 5.10 -15.97
N GLN A 87 -16.89 4.82 -14.67
CA GLN A 87 -17.32 5.80 -13.67
C GLN A 87 -16.15 6.68 -13.23
N LEU A 88 -16.42 7.97 -12.95
CA LEU A 88 -15.44 8.88 -12.37
C LEU A 88 -15.05 8.46 -10.95
N ALA A 89 -13.76 8.38 -10.68
CA ALA A 89 -13.23 7.91 -9.40
C ALA A 89 -13.69 8.77 -8.21
N GLY A 90 -13.92 10.07 -8.41
CA GLY A 90 -14.40 10.97 -7.36
C GLY A 90 -15.80 10.67 -6.86
N THR A 91 -16.61 9.89 -7.60
CA THR A 91 -18.00 9.54 -7.24
C THR A 91 -18.10 8.18 -6.52
N MET A 92 -16.96 7.51 -6.30
CA MET A 92 -16.89 6.22 -5.62
C MET A 92 -16.90 6.38 -4.10
N SER A 93 -17.33 5.32 -3.39
CA SER A 93 -17.16 5.25 -1.93
C SER A 93 -15.70 5.24 -1.52
N GLY A 94 -15.43 5.59 -0.26
CA GLY A 94 -14.06 5.62 0.25
C GLY A 94 -13.31 4.30 0.13
N GLY A 95 -13.98 3.18 0.37
CA GLY A 95 -13.39 1.85 0.23
C GLY A 95 -13.11 1.48 -1.22
N GLU A 96 -13.98 1.84 -2.15
CA GLU A 96 -13.75 1.63 -3.59
C GLU A 96 -12.58 2.50 -4.09
N GLN A 97 -12.46 3.75 -3.63
CA GLN A 97 -11.31 4.60 -3.93
C GLN A 97 -10.01 4.01 -3.38
N GLN A 98 -10.04 3.39 -2.21
CA GLN A 98 -8.86 2.70 -1.65
C GLN A 98 -8.45 1.50 -2.50
N MET A 99 -9.41 0.67 -2.94
CA MET A 99 -9.13 -0.41 -3.88
C MET A 99 -8.56 0.10 -5.20
N LEU A 100 -9.10 1.20 -5.73
CA LEU A 100 -8.58 1.82 -6.94
C LEU A 100 -7.15 2.34 -6.76
N ALA A 101 -6.84 2.95 -5.63
CA ALA A 101 -5.49 3.43 -5.31
C ALA A 101 -4.48 2.26 -5.25
N MET A 102 -4.87 1.15 -4.61
CA MET A 102 -4.06 -0.07 -4.57
C MET A 102 -3.89 -0.68 -5.97
N GLY A 103 -4.99 -0.83 -6.73
CA GLY A 103 -4.95 -1.32 -8.10
C GLY A 103 -4.03 -0.48 -8.99
N ARG A 104 -4.13 0.85 -8.89
CA ARG A 104 -3.25 1.77 -9.61
C ARG A 104 -1.77 1.59 -9.24
N ALA A 105 -1.47 1.41 -7.95
CA ALA A 105 -0.10 1.14 -7.51
C ALA A 105 0.43 -0.18 -8.09
N LEU A 106 -0.39 -1.23 -8.14
CA LEU A 106 -0.03 -2.54 -8.69
C LEU A 106 0.22 -2.51 -10.21
N MET A 107 -0.42 -1.59 -10.94
CA MET A 107 -0.18 -1.42 -12.39
C MET A 107 1.26 -1.07 -12.74
N SER A 108 2.03 -0.51 -11.81
CA SER A 108 3.47 -0.26 -12.00
C SER A 108 4.35 -1.51 -11.81
N GLN A 109 3.77 -2.66 -11.46
CA GLN A 109 4.47 -3.93 -11.13
C GLN A 109 5.53 -3.73 -10.02
N PRO A 110 5.11 -3.28 -8.83
CA PRO A 110 6.05 -2.96 -7.76
C PRO A 110 6.77 -4.21 -7.24
N LYS A 111 8.05 -4.02 -6.84
CA LYS A 111 8.79 -4.98 -6.01
C LYS A 111 8.47 -4.80 -4.53
N VAL A 112 8.31 -3.53 -4.13
CA VAL A 112 7.92 -3.13 -2.78
C VAL A 112 6.75 -2.16 -2.86
N LEU A 113 5.66 -2.50 -2.17
CA LEU A 113 4.47 -1.68 -2.02
C LEU A 113 4.38 -1.16 -0.59
N LEU A 114 4.42 0.16 -0.46
CA LEU A 114 4.24 0.86 0.82
C LEU A 114 2.77 1.24 0.95
N LEU A 115 2.12 0.86 2.05
CA LEU A 115 0.73 1.17 2.35
C LEU A 115 0.65 2.00 3.64
N ASP A 116 0.17 3.23 3.51
CA ASP A 116 0.08 4.19 4.62
C ASP A 116 -1.37 4.28 5.10
N GLU A 117 -1.68 3.61 6.21
CA GLU A 117 -3.00 3.51 6.84
C GLU A 117 -4.14 3.17 5.86
N PRO A 118 -4.02 2.07 5.08
CA PRO A 118 -4.97 1.77 4.02
C PRO A 118 -6.38 1.45 4.52
N SER A 119 -6.55 1.11 5.80
CA SER A 119 -7.86 0.79 6.39
C SER A 119 -8.55 2.00 7.05
N MET A 120 -7.88 3.15 7.14
CA MET A 120 -8.39 4.29 7.88
C MET A 120 -9.69 4.86 7.30
N GLY A 121 -10.68 5.08 8.18
CA GLY A 121 -11.98 5.66 7.80
C GLY A 121 -12.85 4.75 6.93
N LEU A 122 -12.59 3.44 6.93
CA LEU A 122 -13.39 2.45 6.22
C LEU A 122 -14.36 1.71 7.16
N SER A 123 -15.45 1.19 6.58
CA SER A 123 -16.35 0.29 7.32
C SER A 123 -15.63 -1.05 7.64
N PRO A 124 -16.05 -1.77 8.70
CA PRO A 124 -15.43 -3.05 9.07
C PRO A 124 -15.32 -4.05 7.91
N ILE A 125 -16.38 -4.17 7.11
CA ILE A 125 -16.41 -5.06 5.93
C ILE A 125 -15.34 -4.64 4.91
N MET A 126 -15.14 -3.34 4.71
CA MET A 126 -14.12 -2.83 3.78
C MET A 126 -12.72 -3.01 4.33
N VAL A 127 -12.53 -2.88 5.65
CA VAL A 127 -11.27 -3.19 6.32
C VAL A 127 -10.89 -4.65 6.06
N ASP A 128 -11.81 -5.60 6.29
CA ASP A 128 -11.58 -7.03 6.00
C ASP A 128 -11.13 -7.24 4.55
N LYS A 129 -11.83 -6.58 3.62
CA LYS A 129 -11.49 -6.69 2.19
C LYS A 129 -10.11 -6.14 1.84
N ILE A 130 -9.70 -5.02 2.45
CA ILE A 130 -8.35 -4.47 2.26
C ILE A 130 -7.28 -5.45 2.74
N PHE A 131 -7.47 -6.06 3.92
CA PHE A 131 -6.50 -7.04 4.44
C PHE A 131 -6.47 -8.34 3.63
N GLU A 132 -7.60 -8.79 3.04
CA GLU A 132 -7.60 -9.87 2.04
C GLU A 132 -6.73 -9.52 0.84
N VAL A 133 -6.92 -8.32 0.26
CA VAL A 133 -6.14 -7.86 -0.89
C VAL A 133 -4.66 -7.74 -0.55
N VAL A 134 -4.31 -7.27 0.65
CA VAL A 134 -2.90 -7.23 1.10
C VAL A 134 -2.29 -8.63 1.07
N ARG A 135 -3.00 -9.66 1.56
CA ARG A 135 -2.54 -11.05 1.50
C ARG A 135 -2.41 -11.57 0.06
N ASP A 136 -3.40 -11.26 -0.80
CA ASP A 136 -3.37 -11.67 -2.20
C ASP A 136 -2.18 -11.05 -2.95
N VAL A 137 -1.89 -9.77 -2.71
CA VAL A 137 -0.76 -9.06 -3.30
C VAL A 137 0.57 -9.62 -2.78
N TYR A 138 0.67 -9.94 -1.48
CA TYR A 138 1.83 -10.63 -0.91
C TYR A 138 2.06 -11.99 -1.56
N ALA A 139 1.00 -12.78 -1.77
CA ALA A 139 1.07 -14.08 -2.43
C ALA A 139 1.55 -14.00 -3.91
N LEU A 140 1.43 -12.82 -4.54
CA LEU A 140 2.01 -12.56 -5.87
C LEU A 140 3.52 -12.26 -5.84
N GLY A 141 4.16 -12.31 -4.66
CA GLY A 141 5.59 -12.06 -4.48
C GLY A 141 5.98 -10.59 -4.29
N VAL A 142 5.01 -9.71 -4.06
CA VAL A 142 5.28 -8.30 -3.76
C VAL A 142 5.62 -8.15 -2.27
N THR A 143 6.76 -7.54 -1.96
CA THR A 143 7.07 -7.18 -0.57
C THR A 143 6.19 -6.01 -0.13
N ILE A 144 5.55 -6.13 1.03
CA ILE A 144 4.65 -5.09 1.54
C ILE A 144 5.23 -4.47 2.82
N VAL A 145 5.26 -3.16 2.88
CA VAL A 145 5.50 -2.39 4.11
C VAL A 145 4.20 -1.69 4.46
N LEU A 146 3.58 -2.11 5.55
CA LEU A 146 2.27 -1.64 6.00
C LEU A 146 2.43 -0.79 7.26
N VAL A 147 1.92 0.43 7.25
CA VAL A 147 1.70 1.25 8.44
C VAL A 147 0.21 1.23 8.74
N GLU A 148 -0.17 0.83 9.95
CA GLU A 148 -1.56 0.68 10.38
C GLU A 148 -1.73 0.99 11.85
N GLN A 149 -2.86 1.61 12.19
CA GLN A 149 -3.32 1.75 13.58
C GLN A 149 -4.03 0.48 14.07
N ASN A 150 -4.63 -0.28 13.16
CA ASN A 150 -5.26 -1.56 13.47
C ASN A 150 -4.20 -2.65 13.68
N ALA A 151 -3.48 -2.55 14.81
CA ALA A 151 -2.34 -3.39 15.13
C ALA A 151 -2.69 -4.89 15.12
N SER A 152 -3.88 -5.26 15.62
CA SER A 152 -4.33 -6.66 15.65
C SER A 152 -4.34 -7.27 14.25
N ARG A 153 -4.97 -6.61 13.29
CA ARG A 153 -5.08 -7.10 11.92
C ARG A 153 -3.76 -7.07 11.18
N ALA A 154 -2.98 -5.99 11.37
CA ALA A 154 -1.68 -5.85 10.72
C ALA A 154 -0.70 -6.93 11.20
N LEU A 155 -0.58 -7.14 12.51
CA LEU A 155 0.32 -8.14 13.09
C LEU A 155 -0.11 -9.58 12.78
N ALA A 156 -1.42 -9.83 12.62
CA ALA A 156 -1.95 -11.15 12.27
C ALA A 156 -1.47 -11.64 10.88
N ILE A 157 -1.16 -10.74 9.97
CA ILE A 157 -0.70 -11.07 8.61
C ILE A 157 0.77 -10.75 8.34
N ALA A 158 1.44 -10.04 9.25
CA ALA A 158 2.82 -9.61 9.06
C ALA A 158 3.81 -10.72 9.43
N ASP A 159 4.84 -10.92 8.61
CA ASP A 159 5.99 -11.75 8.97
C ASP A 159 6.78 -11.10 10.10
N ARG A 160 6.93 -9.78 10.06
CA ARG A 160 7.67 -8.98 11.04
C ARG A 160 6.96 -7.66 11.31
N GLY A 161 6.93 -7.27 12.60
CA GLY A 161 6.40 -5.99 13.05
C GLY A 161 7.44 -5.11 13.74
N TYR A 162 7.18 -3.82 13.73
CA TYR A 162 7.91 -2.79 14.46
C TYR A 162 6.90 -1.90 15.18
N VAL A 163 7.02 -1.79 16.49
CA VAL A 163 6.19 -0.88 17.29
C VAL A 163 6.93 0.44 17.43
N MET A 164 6.26 1.51 17.01
CA MET A 164 6.84 2.86 17.06
C MET A 164 6.05 3.74 18.03
N GLU A 165 6.75 4.37 18.96
CA GLU A 165 6.20 5.32 19.92
C GLU A 165 7.03 6.61 19.91
N SER A 166 6.37 7.74 19.74
CA SER A 166 7.04 9.07 19.74
C SER A 166 8.27 9.14 18.82
N GLY A 167 8.21 8.46 17.66
CA GLY A 167 9.30 8.44 16.68
C GLY A 167 10.42 7.44 16.94
N LEU A 168 10.34 6.64 18.01
CA LEU A 168 11.31 5.62 18.34
C LEU A 168 10.72 4.22 18.14
N ILE A 169 11.53 3.29 17.62
CA ILE A 169 11.19 1.87 17.61
C ILE A 169 11.40 1.30 19.00
N THR A 170 10.30 0.97 19.68
CA THR A 170 10.32 0.42 21.06
C THR A 170 10.36 -1.09 21.08
N MET A 171 9.76 -1.74 20.07
CA MET A 171 9.75 -3.21 19.96
C MET A 171 9.84 -3.63 18.50
N SER A 172 10.43 -4.79 18.25
CA SER A 172 10.42 -5.44 16.94
C SER A 172 10.48 -6.95 17.06
N GLY A 173 9.86 -7.69 16.14
CA GLY A 173 9.86 -9.14 16.15
C GLY A 173 8.91 -9.75 15.14
N PRO A 174 8.77 -11.08 15.12
CA PRO A 174 7.74 -11.77 14.33
C PRO A 174 6.35 -11.25 14.65
N GLY A 175 5.50 -11.05 13.62
CA GLY A 175 4.16 -10.49 13.81
C GLY A 175 3.33 -11.22 14.84
N GLN A 176 3.31 -12.55 14.81
CA GLN A 176 2.60 -13.40 15.77
C GLN A 176 3.12 -13.27 17.20
N GLN A 177 4.44 -13.06 17.38
CA GLN A 177 5.02 -12.84 18.70
C GLN A 177 4.55 -11.50 19.28
N LEU A 178 4.60 -10.44 18.48
CA LEU A 178 4.13 -9.10 18.89
C LEU A 178 2.63 -9.08 19.16
N LEU A 179 1.83 -9.80 18.37
CA LEU A 179 0.39 -9.91 18.57
C LEU A 179 0.02 -10.50 19.94
N ASN A 180 0.86 -11.39 20.47
CA ASN A 180 0.67 -12.05 21.77
C ASN A 180 1.46 -11.38 22.91
N ASP A 181 2.21 -10.31 22.64
CA ASP A 181 2.97 -9.61 23.67
C ASP A 181 2.05 -8.80 24.59
N PRO A 182 2.11 -8.99 25.92
CA PRO A 182 1.23 -8.29 26.86
C PRO A 182 1.30 -6.75 26.77
N LYS A 183 2.47 -6.18 26.48
CA LYS A 183 2.64 -4.72 26.33
C LYS A 183 1.93 -4.21 25.08
N VAL A 184 2.05 -4.94 23.97
CA VAL A 184 1.38 -4.60 22.71
C VAL A 184 -0.13 -4.72 22.89
N ARG A 185 -0.60 -5.78 23.56
CA ARG A 185 -2.03 -6.00 23.84
C ARG A 185 -2.61 -4.87 24.69
N ALA A 186 -1.96 -4.52 25.78
CA ALA A 186 -2.40 -3.44 26.65
C ALA A 186 -2.40 -2.05 25.97
N ALA A 187 -1.39 -1.76 25.14
CA ALA A 187 -1.24 -0.44 24.51
C ALA A 187 -2.11 -0.25 23.25
N TYR A 188 -2.32 -1.32 22.47
CA TYR A 188 -2.86 -1.20 21.10
C TYR A 188 -4.06 -2.11 20.81
N LEU A 189 -4.34 -3.14 21.64
CA LEU A 189 -5.42 -4.10 21.39
C LEU A 189 -6.61 -3.93 22.34
N GLY A 190 -6.51 -3.04 23.33
CA GLY A 190 -7.60 -2.73 24.25
C GLY A 190 -7.90 -3.80 25.30
N GLU A 191 -6.90 -4.61 25.67
CA GLU A 191 -6.98 -5.70 26.66
C GLU A 191 -6.11 -5.43 27.88
#